data_53755089dd96e8113c06fad6d23452fa
#
_entry.id   53755089dd96e8113c06fad6d23452fa
#
_cell.length_a   1.000
_cell.length_b   1.000
_cell.length_c   1.000
_cell.angle_alpha   90.00
_cell.angle_beta   90.00
_cell.angle_gamma   90.00
#
_symmetry.space_group_name_H-M   'P 1'
#
loop_
_entity.id
_entity.type
_entity.pdbx_description
1 polymer ?
#
loop_
_entity_poly.entity_id
_entity_poly.type
_entity_poly.pdbx_seq_one_letter_code
_entity_poly.pdbx_strand_id
1 'polypeptide(L)'
;MSQREFVPAAGHDVFLPLYDPLVNLMGFDRARRELISGANIEPDHRILDIGCGTGTLVVNLKRQYASAQVVGLDPDPKALRRARTKAARAAVSVQLDLGRADQLPYERDSFDHVFSSFMFHHLNEVERENMLVEVLRVLKPGRSFHFVDFVIDDASHGFMDRLFRSHAQMKANSDERILGLMGHIGFTNRMKVKEGKLLFGLLRTAYYHAST
;
A
#
# COMPACT_ATOMS: atom_id res chain seq x y z
N MET A 1 -1.97 7.37 -28.08
CA MET A 1 -1.97 7.18 -26.61
C MET A 1 -1.41 5.80 -26.33
N SER A 2 -0.15 5.71 -25.91
CA SER A 2 0.52 4.43 -25.61
C SER A 2 -0.09 3.89 -24.32
N GLN A 3 -0.77 2.75 -24.38
CA GLN A 3 -1.13 1.95 -23.21
C GLN A 3 0.18 1.46 -22.59
N ARG A 4 0.63 2.09 -21.50
CA ARG A 4 1.72 1.55 -20.71
C ARG A 4 1.25 0.27 -20.06
N GLU A 5 1.93 -0.84 -20.36
CA GLU A 5 1.63 -2.15 -19.77
C GLU A 5 1.82 -2.08 -18.25
N PHE A 6 0.74 -2.34 -17.54
CA PHE A 6 0.76 -2.62 -16.11
C PHE A 6 1.51 -3.94 -15.85
N VAL A 7 2.49 -3.93 -14.95
CA VAL A 7 3.21 -5.14 -14.52
C VAL A 7 2.42 -5.80 -13.40
N PRO A 8 1.81 -6.99 -13.61
CA PRO A 8 1.07 -7.70 -12.57
C PRO A 8 1.99 -8.08 -11.41
N ALA A 9 1.52 -7.95 -10.17
CA ALA A 9 2.27 -8.20 -8.94
C ALA A 9 2.85 -9.62 -8.80
N ALA A 10 2.41 -10.59 -9.62
CA ALA A 10 2.83 -12.00 -9.54
C ALA A 10 3.48 -12.55 -10.82
N GLY A 11 3.78 -11.74 -11.83
CA GLY A 11 4.48 -12.16 -13.06
C GLY A 11 3.86 -13.30 -13.88
N HIS A 12 3.11 -14.23 -13.27
CA HIS A 12 2.41 -15.33 -13.91
C HIS A 12 1.10 -15.70 -13.20
N ASP A 13 0.00 -15.74 -13.94
CA ASP A 13 -1.36 -16.01 -13.45
C ASP A 13 -1.57 -17.38 -12.74
N VAL A 14 -0.67 -18.34 -12.95
CA VAL A 14 -0.82 -19.73 -12.51
C VAL A 14 -0.57 -19.90 -11.00
N PHE A 15 0.25 -19.05 -10.38
CA PHE A 15 0.61 -19.16 -8.95
C PHE A 15 -0.30 -18.38 -8.00
N LEU A 16 -1.25 -17.66 -8.51
CA LEU A 16 -2.13 -16.77 -7.76
C LEU A 16 -3.04 -17.46 -6.72
N PRO A 17 -3.51 -18.74 -6.84
CA PRO A 17 -4.27 -19.39 -5.77
C PRO A 17 -3.46 -19.69 -4.50
N LEU A 18 -2.15 -19.96 -4.67
CA LEU A 18 -1.20 -20.21 -3.57
C LEU A 18 -0.52 -18.93 -3.07
N TYR A 19 -0.75 -17.80 -3.75
CA TYR A 19 -0.11 -16.53 -3.44
C TYR A 19 -0.47 -16.05 -2.03
N ASP A 20 -1.75 -15.98 -1.68
CA ASP A 20 -2.18 -15.50 -0.37
C ASP A 20 -1.66 -16.36 0.80
N PRO A 21 -1.76 -17.73 0.78
CA PRO A 21 -1.20 -18.55 1.85
C PRO A 21 0.32 -18.42 1.98
N LEU A 22 1.05 -18.36 0.87
CA LEU A 22 2.50 -18.20 0.86
C LEU A 22 2.92 -16.84 1.41
N VAL A 23 2.28 -15.76 0.95
CA VAL A 23 2.52 -14.39 1.39
C VAL A 23 2.20 -14.23 2.87
N ASN A 24 1.14 -14.88 3.37
CA ASN A 24 0.81 -14.87 4.79
C ASN A 24 1.88 -15.56 5.65
N LEU A 25 2.39 -16.70 5.21
CA LEU A 25 3.50 -17.41 5.88
C LEU A 25 4.78 -16.56 5.92
N MET A 26 4.98 -15.71 4.91
CA MET A 26 6.13 -14.81 4.79
C MET A 26 6.04 -13.55 5.68
N GLY A 27 4.96 -13.37 6.45
CA GLY A 27 4.80 -12.27 7.41
C GLY A 27 4.09 -11.02 6.88
N PHE A 28 3.67 -10.98 5.61
CA PHE A 28 3.02 -9.80 5.02
C PHE A 28 1.69 -9.45 5.69
N ASP A 29 0.93 -10.45 6.12
CA ASP A 29 -0.33 -10.20 6.83
C ASP A 29 -0.10 -9.60 8.22
N ARG A 30 0.98 -10.02 8.90
CA ARG A 30 1.42 -9.38 10.15
C ARG A 30 1.78 -7.91 9.92
N ALA A 31 2.54 -7.62 8.86
CA ALA A 31 2.93 -6.25 8.53
C ALA A 31 1.70 -5.36 8.26
N ARG A 32 0.68 -5.87 7.58
CA ARG A 32 -0.59 -5.14 7.36
C ARG A 32 -1.36 -4.89 8.65
N ARG A 33 -1.43 -5.87 9.56
CA ARG A 33 -2.05 -5.66 10.88
C ARG A 33 -1.30 -4.62 11.71
N GLU A 34 0.01 -4.63 11.68
CA GLU A 34 0.84 -3.62 12.35
C GLU A 34 0.62 -2.22 11.75
N LEU A 35 0.48 -2.12 10.41
CA LEU A 35 0.15 -0.87 9.73
C LEU A 35 -1.20 -0.30 10.21
N ILE A 36 -2.24 -1.14 10.29
CA ILE A 36 -3.57 -0.75 10.78
C ILE A 36 -3.49 -0.28 12.24
N SER A 37 -2.74 -0.97 13.09
CA SER A 37 -2.67 -0.66 14.52
C SER A 37 -2.01 0.69 14.82
N GLY A 38 -1.27 1.25 13.87
CA GLY A 38 -0.68 2.58 13.96
C GLY A 38 -1.63 3.73 13.64
N ALA A 39 -2.86 3.44 13.21
CA ALA A 39 -3.84 4.45 12.83
C ALA A 39 -4.95 4.58 13.89
N ASN A 40 -5.33 5.82 14.21
CA ASN A 40 -6.44 6.11 15.11
C ASN A 40 -7.75 6.12 14.32
N ILE A 41 -8.29 4.94 14.02
CA ILE A 41 -9.49 4.76 13.22
C ILE A 41 -10.74 4.80 14.10
N GLU A 42 -11.67 5.69 13.78
CA GLU A 42 -12.98 5.80 14.42
C GLU A 42 -14.06 5.07 13.59
N PRO A 43 -15.20 4.71 14.20
CA PRO A 43 -16.22 3.86 13.57
C PRO A 43 -16.82 4.40 12.27
N ASP A 44 -16.92 5.72 12.11
CA ASP A 44 -17.53 6.40 10.97
C ASP A 44 -16.51 6.85 9.91
N HIS A 45 -15.23 6.56 10.14
CA HIS A 45 -14.17 6.96 9.23
C HIS A 45 -14.32 6.31 7.86
N ARG A 46 -13.96 7.09 6.82
CA ARG A 46 -13.83 6.61 5.45
C ARG A 46 -12.36 6.35 5.13
N ILE A 47 -12.05 5.14 4.71
CA ILE A 47 -10.68 4.61 4.59
C ILE A 47 -10.44 4.17 3.15
N LEU A 48 -9.32 4.56 2.56
CA LEU A 48 -8.87 4.12 1.24
C LEU A 48 -7.62 3.25 1.37
N ASP A 49 -7.59 2.10 0.68
CA ASP A 49 -6.39 1.28 0.46
C ASP A 49 -5.98 1.37 -1.02
N ILE A 50 -4.86 2.03 -1.30
CA ILE A 50 -4.32 2.22 -2.65
C ILE A 50 -3.41 1.05 -3.01
N GLY A 51 -3.69 0.40 -4.16
CA GLY A 51 -3.02 -0.83 -4.56
C GLY A 51 -3.47 -2.00 -3.68
N CYS A 52 -4.78 -2.13 -3.48
CA CYS A 52 -5.36 -3.11 -2.55
C CYS A 52 -5.14 -4.57 -2.97
N GLY A 53 -4.76 -4.83 -4.21
CA GLY A 53 -4.47 -6.16 -4.74
C GLY A 53 -5.62 -7.14 -4.53
N THR A 54 -5.33 -8.26 -3.89
CA THR A 54 -6.33 -9.30 -3.55
C THR A 54 -7.20 -8.95 -2.33
N GLY A 55 -7.10 -7.72 -1.78
CA GLY A 55 -7.98 -7.17 -0.76
C GLY A 55 -7.71 -7.62 0.67
N THR A 56 -6.50 -8.08 0.99
CA THR A 56 -6.19 -8.55 2.35
C THR A 56 -6.28 -7.42 3.38
N LEU A 57 -5.69 -6.24 3.10
CA LEU A 57 -5.75 -5.09 4.00
C LEU A 57 -7.19 -4.57 4.14
N VAL A 58 -7.91 -4.44 3.03
CA VAL A 58 -9.32 -4.00 3.00
C VAL A 58 -10.22 -4.88 3.87
N VAL A 59 -10.07 -6.22 3.76
CA VAL A 59 -10.83 -7.16 4.57
C VAL A 59 -10.45 -7.08 6.05
N ASN A 60 -9.17 -6.95 6.38
CA ASN A 60 -8.70 -6.80 7.76
C ASN A 60 -9.25 -5.51 8.40
N LEU A 61 -9.18 -4.38 7.67
CA LEU A 61 -9.78 -3.11 8.10
C LEU A 61 -11.27 -3.26 8.39
N LYS A 62 -12.03 -3.83 7.46
CA LYS A 62 -13.49 -3.96 7.62
C LYS A 62 -13.90 -4.93 8.73
N ARG A 63 -13.10 -5.98 8.99
CA ARG A 63 -13.32 -6.87 10.13
C ARG A 63 -13.07 -6.18 11.47
N GLN A 64 -12.03 -5.36 11.54
CA GLN A 64 -11.64 -4.68 12.79
C GLN A 64 -12.52 -3.46 13.05
N TYR A 65 -12.96 -2.76 12.00
CA TYR A 65 -13.76 -1.53 12.06
C TYR A 65 -15.04 -1.71 11.23
N ALA A 66 -16.00 -2.47 11.79
CA ALA A 66 -17.19 -2.91 11.07
C ALA A 66 -18.07 -1.77 10.56
N SER A 67 -18.10 -0.62 11.23
CA SER A 67 -18.88 0.56 10.84
C SER A 67 -18.15 1.47 9.85
N ALA A 68 -16.80 1.42 9.76
CA ALA A 68 -16.03 2.24 8.83
C ALA A 68 -16.38 1.94 7.37
N GLN A 69 -16.28 2.98 6.54
CA GLN A 69 -16.43 2.85 5.09
C GLN A 69 -15.06 2.52 4.47
N VAL A 70 -14.87 1.29 4.02
CA VAL A 70 -13.58 0.84 3.48
C VAL A 70 -13.65 0.70 1.97
N VAL A 71 -12.75 1.40 1.29
CA VAL A 71 -12.60 1.43 -0.18
C VAL A 71 -11.24 0.87 -0.54
N GLY A 72 -11.17 -0.03 -1.50
CA GLY A 72 -9.94 -0.52 -2.11
C GLY A 72 -9.84 -0.10 -3.56
N LEU A 73 -8.70 0.43 -3.98
CA LEU A 73 -8.41 0.78 -5.36
C LEU A 73 -7.25 -0.06 -5.89
N ASP A 74 -7.41 -0.63 -7.08
CA ASP A 74 -6.33 -1.37 -7.77
C ASP A 74 -6.49 -1.27 -9.29
N PRO A 75 -5.39 -1.17 -10.07
CA PRO A 75 -5.47 -1.13 -11.53
C PRO A 75 -5.70 -2.51 -12.18
N ASP A 76 -5.56 -3.61 -11.43
CA ASP A 76 -5.74 -4.97 -11.94
C ASP A 76 -7.16 -5.49 -11.68
N PRO A 77 -8.00 -5.65 -12.73
CA PRO A 77 -9.35 -6.21 -12.57
C PRO A 77 -9.34 -7.67 -12.10
N LYS A 78 -8.25 -8.43 -12.33
CA LYS A 78 -8.13 -9.81 -11.83
C LYS A 78 -7.88 -9.81 -10.32
N ALA A 79 -7.05 -8.91 -9.81
CA ALA A 79 -6.83 -8.72 -8.38
C ALA A 79 -8.14 -8.32 -7.68
N LEU A 80 -8.88 -7.36 -8.22
CA LEU A 80 -10.17 -6.92 -7.70
C LEU A 80 -11.23 -8.03 -7.67
N ARG A 81 -11.28 -8.93 -8.68
CA ARG A 81 -12.18 -10.10 -8.62
C ARG A 81 -11.87 -11.00 -7.43
N ARG A 82 -10.59 -11.19 -7.10
CA ARG A 82 -10.16 -11.98 -5.93
C ARG A 82 -10.48 -11.26 -4.63
N ALA A 83 -10.28 -9.93 -4.59
CA ALA A 83 -10.65 -9.11 -3.46
C ALA A 83 -12.15 -9.23 -3.15
N ARG A 84 -13.03 -9.18 -4.17
CA ARG A 84 -14.48 -9.42 -4.03
C ARG A 84 -14.78 -10.80 -3.45
N THR A 85 -14.14 -11.83 -3.98
CA THR A 85 -14.30 -13.21 -3.46
C THR A 85 -13.84 -13.33 -2.01
N LYS A 86 -12.72 -12.69 -1.65
CA LYS A 86 -12.18 -12.69 -0.29
C LYS A 86 -13.12 -11.95 0.68
N ALA A 87 -13.64 -10.80 0.29
CA ALA A 87 -14.60 -10.03 1.08
C ALA A 87 -15.90 -10.82 1.30
N ALA A 88 -16.43 -11.46 0.26
CA ALA A 88 -17.62 -12.32 0.35
C ALA A 88 -17.41 -13.50 1.31
N ARG A 89 -16.28 -14.21 1.21
CA ARG A 89 -15.93 -15.31 2.14
C ARG A 89 -15.76 -14.83 3.58
N ALA A 90 -15.34 -13.59 3.75
CA ALA A 90 -15.17 -12.94 5.05
C ALA A 90 -16.48 -12.36 5.61
N ALA A 91 -17.58 -12.41 4.83
CA ALA A 91 -18.87 -11.79 5.14
C ALA A 91 -18.75 -10.29 5.47
N VAL A 92 -17.89 -9.56 4.74
CA VAL A 92 -17.72 -8.11 4.90
C VAL A 92 -18.09 -7.36 3.62
N SER A 93 -18.69 -6.17 3.78
CA SER A 93 -19.02 -5.28 2.66
C SER A 93 -17.95 -4.20 2.53
N VAL A 94 -17.31 -4.14 1.35
CA VAL A 94 -16.29 -3.16 1.00
C VAL A 94 -16.52 -2.65 -0.43
N GLN A 95 -16.16 -1.42 -0.70
CA GLN A 95 -16.12 -0.87 -2.06
C GLN A 95 -14.80 -1.25 -2.72
N LEU A 96 -14.84 -1.66 -4.00
CA LEU A 96 -13.64 -2.05 -4.75
C LEU A 96 -13.68 -1.43 -6.15
N ASP A 97 -12.79 -0.48 -6.37
CA ASP A 97 -12.76 0.37 -7.55
C ASP A 97 -11.55 0.06 -8.44
N LEU A 98 -11.75 0.09 -9.74
CA LEU A 98 -10.69 -0.01 -10.73
C LEU A 98 -10.11 1.39 -10.94
N GLY A 99 -8.81 1.56 -10.73
CA GLY A 99 -8.16 2.85 -10.90
C GLY A 99 -6.66 2.81 -10.62
N ARG A 100 -5.99 3.91 -10.94
CA ARG A 100 -4.55 4.09 -10.77
C ARG A 100 -4.25 4.96 -9.56
N ALA A 101 -3.13 4.70 -8.91
CA ALA A 101 -2.68 5.44 -7.73
C ALA A 101 -2.34 6.91 -8.04
N ASP A 102 -1.82 7.17 -9.25
CA ASP A 102 -1.41 8.49 -9.73
C ASP A 102 -2.56 9.36 -10.28
N GLN A 103 -3.80 8.83 -10.24
CA GLN A 103 -5.01 9.53 -10.66
C GLN A 103 -6.23 8.94 -9.93
N LEU A 104 -6.46 9.37 -8.69
CA LEU A 104 -7.52 8.84 -7.85
C LEU A 104 -8.89 9.36 -8.28
N PRO A 105 -9.90 8.48 -8.53
CA PRO A 105 -11.23 8.88 -8.96
C PRO A 105 -12.13 9.36 -7.81
N TYR A 106 -11.57 10.10 -6.87
CA TYR A 106 -12.27 10.58 -5.67
C TYR A 106 -12.15 12.10 -5.57
N GLU A 107 -13.11 12.71 -4.90
CA GLU A 107 -13.10 14.14 -4.62
C GLU A 107 -12.04 14.49 -3.57
N ARG A 108 -11.68 15.78 -3.51
CA ARG A 108 -10.84 16.35 -2.45
C ARG A 108 -11.48 16.10 -1.08
N ASP A 109 -10.66 15.94 -0.04
CA ASP A 109 -11.10 15.83 1.35
C ASP A 109 -12.15 14.73 1.59
N SER A 110 -11.98 13.58 0.90
CA SER A 110 -12.92 12.46 0.91
C SER A 110 -12.64 11.41 1.97
N PHE A 111 -11.38 11.28 2.43
CA PHE A 111 -10.95 10.17 3.28
C PHE A 111 -10.36 10.65 4.60
N ASP A 112 -10.65 9.92 5.67
CA ASP A 112 -10.05 10.12 6.98
C ASP A 112 -8.69 9.45 7.08
N HIS A 113 -8.51 8.28 6.44
CA HIS A 113 -7.25 7.58 6.36
C HIS A 113 -7.02 7.05 4.95
N VAL A 114 -5.78 7.16 4.50
CA VAL A 114 -5.30 6.48 3.29
C VAL A 114 -4.22 5.49 3.69
N PHE A 115 -4.30 4.28 3.16
CA PHE A 115 -3.33 3.22 3.35
C PHE A 115 -2.71 2.80 2.03
N SER A 116 -1.49 2.28 2.08
CA SER A 116 -0.88 1.53 0.98
C SER A 116 0.06 0.48 1.55
N SER A 117 0.02 -0.75 1.00
CA SER A 117 0.88 -1.83 1.47
C SER A 117 1.56 -2.55 0.32
N PHE A 118 2.90 -2.48 0.28
CA PHE A 118 3.73 -3.19 -0.70
C PHE A 118 3.39 -2.88 -2.15
N MET A 119 3.11 -1.61 -2.45
CA MET A 119 2.73 -1.15 -3.78
C MET A 119 3.65 -0.03 -4.29
N PHE A 120 4.13 0.84 -3.42
CA PHE A 120 4.87 2.05 -3.78
C PHE A 120 6.15 1.74 -4.58
N HIS A 121 6.81 0.60 -4.31
CA HIS A 121 8.00 0.15 -5.06
C HIS A 121 7.71 -0.23 -6.51
N HIS A 122 6.45 -0.46 -6.90
CA HIS A 122 6.06 -0.71 -8.31
C HIS A 122 5.98 0.58 -9.14
N LEU A 123 5.91 1.74 -8.50
CA LEU A 123 5.76 3.03 -9.16
C LEU A 123 7.12 3.59 -9.57
N ASN A 124 7.20 4.23 -10.73
CA ASN A 124 8.32 5.06 -11.09
C ASN A 124 8.31 6.41 -10.34
N GLU A 125 9.36 7.23 -10.46
CA GLU A 125 9.49 8.47 -9.70
C GLU A 125 8.33 9.45 -9.92
N VAL A 126 7.89 9.62 -11.17
CA VAL A 126 6.77 10.51 -11.52
C VAL A 126 5.44 9.99 -10.97
N GLU A 127 5.21 8.68 -11.06
CA GLU A 127 4.01 8.03 -10.53
C GLU A 127 3.96 8.11 -8.99
N ARG A 128 5.10 8.02 -8.30
CA ARG A 128 5.21 8.20 -6.84
C ARG A 128 4.83 9.62 -6.42
N GLU A 129 5.39 10.60 -7.12
CA GLU A 129 5.07 12.01 -6.87
C GLU A 129 3.58 12.28 -7.08
N ASN A 130 3.02 11.87 -8.23
CA ASN A 130 1.61 12.04 -8.54
C ASN A 130 0.70 11.31 -7.54
N MET A 131 1.06 10.08 -7.13
CA MET A 131 0.32 9.35 -6.10
C MET A 131 0.28 10.13 -4.79
N LEU A 132 1.41 10.66 -4.33
CA LEU A 132 1.45 11.41 -3.07
C LEU A 132 0.69 12.72 -3.16
N VAL A 133 0.71 13.42 -4.31
CA VAL A 133 -0.14 14.60 -4.57
C VAL A 133 -1.62 14.23 -4.49
N GLU A 134 -2.01 13.11 -5.10
CA GLU A 134 -3.39 12.63 -5.05
C GLU A 134 -3.81 12.19 -3.63
N VAL A 135 -2.92 11.53 -2.90
CA VAL A 135 -3.16 11.18 -1.48
C VAL A 135 -3.41 12.43 -0.65
N LEU A 136 -2.54 13.46 -0.80
CA LEU A 136 -2.72 14.73 -0.09
C LEU A 136 -4.04 15.42 -0.47
N ARG A 137 -4.44 15.33 -1.73
CA ARG A 137 -5.69 15.93 -2.23
C ARG A 137 -6.94 15.25 -1.65
N VAL A 138 -6.94 13.91 -1.57
CA VAL A 138 -8.13 13.17 -1.12
C VAL A 138 -8.24 13.02 0.39
N LEU A 139 -7.17 13.24 1.14
CA LEU A 139 -7.19 13.28 2.60
C LEU A 139 -7.91 14.53 3.10
N LYS A 140 -8.77 14.36 4.09
CA LYS A 140 -9.34 15.48 4.83
C LYS A 140 -8.26 16.20 5.64
N PRO A 141 -8.41 17.51 5.92
CA PRO A 141 -7.48 18.26 6.76
C PRO A 141 -7.24 17.61 8.13
N GLY A 142 -5.98 17.52 8.54
CA GLY A 142 -5.58 16.91 9.82
C GLY A 142 -5.64 15.38 9.84
N ARG A 143 -5.89 14.73 8.71
CA ARG A 143 -5.98 13.27 8.57
C ARG A 143 -4.69 12.67 8.02
N SER A 144 -4.59 11.34 7.95
CA SER A 144 -3.29 10.68 7.85
C SER A 144 -3.18 9.64 6.73
N PHE A 145 -1.97 9.58 6.17
CA PHE A 145 -1.49 8.56 5.27
C PHE A 145 -0.56 7.60 6.00
N HIS A 146 -0.81 6.31 5.85
CA HIS A 146 -0.03 5.23 6.42
C HIS A 146 0.41 4.28 5.32
N PHE A 147 1.69 4.01 5.20
CA PHE A 147 2.11 2.98 4.25
C PHE A 147 3.28 2.15 4.76
N VAL A 148 3.38 0.93 4.25
CA VAL A 148 4.49 0.02 4.47
C VAL A 148 5.04 -0.46 3.14
N ASP A 149 6.35 -0.39 2.99
CA ASP A 149 7.01 -0.92 1.80
C ASP A 149 8.40 -1.48 2.10
N PHE A 150 9.00 -2.11 1.10
CA PHE A 150 10.36 -2.60 1.18
C PHE A 150 11.35 -1.44 1.23
N VAL A 151 12.39 -1.60 2.03
CA VAL A 151 13.54 -0.69 2.09
C VAL A 151 14.79 -1.46 1.73
N ILE A 152 15.56 -0.93 0.79
CA ILE A 152 16.90 -1.43 0.50
C ILE A 152 17.92 -0.50 1.16
N ASP A 153 18.71 -1.07 2.05
CA ASP A 153 19.85 -0.40 2.62
C ASP A 153 21.06 -0.56 1.68
N ASP A 154 21.70 0.54 1.31
CA ASP A 154 22.92 0.50 0.50
C ASP A 154 24.08 -0.24 1.20
N ALA A 155 23.99 -0.38 2.53
CA ALA A 155 24.94 -1.11 3.35
C ALA A 155 24.67 -2.63 3.43
N SER A 156 23.50 -3.11 3.00
CA SER A 156 23.17 -4.53 3.07
C SER A 156 23.79 -5.30 1.88
N HIS A 157 24.57 -6.33 2.18
CA HIS A 157 25.27 -7.16 1.19
C HIS A 157 24.62 -8.53 1.01
N GLY A 158 23.33 -8.68 1.34
CA GLY A 158 22.62 -9.94 1.26
C GLY A 158 22.40 -10.43 -0.17
N PHE A 159 22.39 -11.76 -0.35
CA PHE A 159 22.11 -12.41 -1.65
C PHE A 159 20.77 -11.96 -2.25
N MET A 160 19.75 -11.79 -1.43
CA MET A 160 18.41 -11.33 -1.86
C MET A 160 18.42 -9.87 -2.29
N ASP A 161 19.14 -8.99 -1.60
CA ASP A 161 19.33 -7.60 -2.03
C ASP A 161 19.96 -7.52 -3.41
N ARG A 162 20.90 -8.42 -3.72
CA ARG A 162 21.53 -8.49 -5.04
C ARG A 162 20.56 -8.95 -6.11
N LEU A 163 19.64 -9.87 -5.80
CA LEU A 163 18.59 -10.33 -6.70
C LEU A 163 17.54 -9.25 -6.98
N PHE A 164 17.16 -8.47 -5.94
CA PHE A 164 16.18 -7.39 -6.05
C PHE A 164 16.79 -6.05 -6.51
N ARG A 165 18.10 -5.82 -6.34
CA ARG A 165 18.80 -4.62 -6.86
C ARG A 165 18.75 -4.48 -8.38
N SER A 166 18.42 -5.52 -9.12
CA SER A 166 18.23 -5.44 -10.56
C SER A 166 17.00 -4.61 -10.95
N HIS A 167 16.08 -4.36 -10.03
CA HIS A 167 14.92 -3.50 -10.24
C HIS A 167 15.26 -2.07 -9.80
N ALA A 168 15.52 -1.19 -10.76
CA ALA A 168 15.88 0.23 -10.54
C ALA A 168 14.90 0.97 -9.61
N GLN A 169 13.63 0.54 -9.58
CA GLN A 169 12.58 1.09 -8.76
C GLN A 169 12.75 0.83 -7.24
N MET A 170 13.45 -0.25 -6.85
CA MET A 170 13.71 -0.52 -5.43
C MET A 170 14.85 0.33 -4.85
N LYS A 171 15.80 0.78 -5.66
CA LYS A 171 16.88 1.70 -5.24
C LYS A 171 16.35 3.08 -4.83
N ALA A 172 15.16 3.45 -5.29
CA ALA A 172 14.54 4.74 -4.98
C ALA A 172 13.80 4.77 -3.62
N ASN A 173 13.80 3.67 -2.85
CA ASN A 173 13.12 3.54 -1.57
C ASN A 173 14.05 3.76 -0.37
N SER A 174 14.91 4.80 -0.39
CA SER A 174 15.56 5.23 0.85
C SER A 174 14.60 6.08 1.69
N ASP A 175 14.68 5.97 3.01
CA ASP A 175 13.84 6.73 3.95
C ASP A 175 13.91 8.24 3.69
N GLU A 176 15.13 8.76 3.46
CA GLU A 176 15.35 10.20 3.20
C GLU A 176 14.62 10.67 1.94
N ARG A 177 14.66 9.88 0.86
CA ARG A 177 13.97 10.22 -0.40
C ARG A 177 12.46 10.23 -0.23
N ILE A 178 11.92 9.20 0.44
CA ILE A 178 10.47 9.09 0.69
C ILE A 178 9.99 10.25 1.56
N LEU A 179 10.62 10.48 2.70
CA LEU A 179 10.25 11.56 3.62
C LEU A 179 10.49 12.94 3.01
N GLY A 180 11.57 13.10 2.23
CA GLY A 180 11.87 14.32 1.49
C GLY A 180 10.79 14.63 0.45
N LEU A 181 10.38 13.65 -0.34
CA LEU A 181 9.33 13.78 -1.34
C LEU A 181 7.99 14.15 -0.71
N MET A 182 7.59 13.46 0.39
CA MET A 182 6.39 13.81 1.13
C MET A 182 6.40 15.26 1.62
N GLY A 183 7.56 15.74 2.12
CA GLY A 183 7.68 17.12 2.57
C GLY A 183 7.62 18.14 1.44
N HIS A 184 8.20 17.83 0.29
CA HIS A 184 8.11 18.69 -0.90
C HIS A 184 6.67 18.86 -1.39
N ILE A 185 5.87 17.80 -1.31
CA ILE A 185 4.45 17.79 -1.71
C ILE A 185 3.55 18.52 -0.70
N GLY A 186 3.97 18.64 0.57
CA GLY A 186 3.23 19.41 1.58
C GLY A 186 2.70 18.57 2.76
N PHE A 187 3.07 17.30 2.87
CA PHE A 187 2.74 16.53 4.06
C PHE A 187 3.46 17.07 5.30
N THR A 188 2.71 17.17 6.40
CA THR A 188 3.24 17.51 7.73
C THR A 188 3.48 16.23 8.55
N ASN A 189 4.14 16.34 9.71
CA ASN A 189 4.36 15.22 10.65
C ASN A 189 4.79 13.90 9.99
N ARG A 190 5.58 13.99 8.93
CA ARG A 190 6.08 12.83 8.20
C ARG A 190 7.19 12.14 8.98
N MET A 191 7.04 10.84 9.19
CA MET A 191 8.03 10.06 9.92
C MET A 191 8.08 8.60 9.47
N LYS A 192 9.26 7.99 9.61
CA LYS A 192 9.37 6.55 9.67
C LYS A 192 9.01 6.11 11.09
N VAL A 193 7.95 5.36 11.23
CA VAL A 193 7.40 4.93 12.53
C VAL A 193 8.14 3.69 13.03
N LYS A 194 8.47 2.77 12.13
CA LYS A 194 8.99 1.45 12.49
C LYS A 194 9.71 0.79 11.32
N GLU A 195 10.60 -0.12 11.62
CA GLU A 195 11.13 -1.11 10.69
C GLU A 195 10.58 -2.51 11.00
N GLY A 196 10.44 -3.31 9.95
CA GLY A 196 10.02 -4.69 10.04
C GLY A 196 10.93 -5.61 9.22
N LYS A 197 10.73 -6.91 9.42
CA LYS A 197 11.41 -7.95 8.64
C LYS A 197 10.40 -8.97 8.14
N LEU A 198 10.52 -9.35 6.89
CA LEU A 198 9.74 -10.39 6.22
C LEU A 198 10.65 -11.53 5.79
N LEU A 199 10.06 -12.66 5.37
CA LEU A 199 10.82 -13.80 4.86
C LEU A 199 11.92 -14.24 5.84
N PHE A 200 11.56 -14.44 7.12
CA PHE A 200 12.53 -14.85 8.15
C PHE A 200 13.73 -13.89 8.29
N GLY A 201 13.53 -12.60 7.99
CA GLY A 201 14.56 -11.57 8.10
C GLY A 201 15.32 -11.24 6.81
N LEU A 202 14.96 -11.91 5.70
CA LEU A 202 15.63 -11.69 4.40
C LEU A 202 15.23 -10.39 3.70
N LEU A 203 14.02 -9.86 3.99
CA LEU A 203 13.53 -8.58 3.46
C LEU A 203 13.26 -7.59 4.58
N ARG A 204 13.73 -6.36 4.40
CA ARG A 204 13.44 -5.24 5.32
C ARG A 204 12.25 -4.44 4.81
N THR A 205 11.44 -3.97 5.75
CA THR A 205 10.31 -3.08 5.48
C THR A 205 10.37 -1.87 6.40
N ALA A 206 9.86 -0.74 5.93
CA ALA A 206 9.64 0.43 6.76
C ALA A 206 8.17 0.87 6.71
N TYR A 207 7.71 1.38 7.83
CA TYR A 207 6.38 1.91 8.03
C TYR A 207 6.48 3.42 8.12
N TYR A 208 5.66 4.10 7.36
CA TYR A 208 5.64 5.56 7.29
C TYR A 208 4.27 6.10 7.66
N HIS A 209 4.30 7.23 8.32
CA HIS A 209 3.14 8.04 8.65
C HIS A 209 3.36 9.47 8.19
N ALA A 210 2.31 10.08 7.64
CA ALA A 210 2.29 11.50 7.36
C ALA A 210 0.86 12.05 7.53
N SER A 211 0.73 13.33 7.83
CA SER A 211 -0.56 14.02 7.92
C SER A 211 -0.62 15.24 7.02
N THR A 212 -1.84 15.70 6.73
CA THR A 212 -2.12 16.92 5.98
C THR A 212 -2.02 18.16 6.85
#